data_863eaf40f5e50e693687a63e0c456a35
#
_entry.id   863eaf40f5e50e693687a63e0c456a35
#
_cell.length_a   1.000
_cell.length_b   1.000
_cell.length_c   1.000
_cell.angle_alpha   90.00
_cell.angle_beta   90.00
_cell.angle_gamma   90.00
#
_symmetry.space_group_name_H-M   'P 1'
#
loop_
_entity.id
_entity.type
_entity.pdbx_description
1 polymer ?
#
loop_
_entity_poly.entity_id
_entity_poly.type
_entity_poly.pdbx_seq_one_letter_code
_entity_poly.pdbx_strand_id
1 'polypeptide(L)'
;MTLSKPQLGLKENWQQFVLLLLINAFVGGMVGLERTILPTLAEVEFQIYAPSVILTFIIVFGFVKAVTNYFTGRFSNIIGRKKLLVIGWIIAIPIPFILIYGAHWNWIIFANVLLGINQGLTWSSTVVMKIDLVGKHQRGLAMG
;
A
#
# COMPACT_ATOMS: atom_id res chain seq x y z
N MET A 1 -35.04 16.21 -0.51
CA MET A 1 -34.09 15.54 0.37
C MET A 1 -32.87 16.42 0.49
N THR A 2 -32.78 17.21 1.55
CA THR A 2 -31.61 18.04 1.85
C THR A 2 -30.48 17.12 2.30
N LEU A 3 -29.50 16.88 1.44
CA LEU A 3 -28.27 16.20 1.81
C LEU A 3 -27.59 17.03 2.90
N SER A 4 -27.64 16.57 4.14
CA SER A 4 -26.90 17.18 5.24
C SER A 4 -25.42 17.21 4.87
N LYS A 5 -24.77 18.37 5.00
CA LYS A 5 -23.34 18.50 4.76
C LYS A 5 -22.61 17.47 5.66
N PRO A 6 -21.65 16.70 5.14
CA PRO A 6 -20.90 15.75 5.95
C PRO A 6 -20.23 16.49 7.11
N GLN A 7 -20.47 16.03 8.33
CA GLN A 7 -19.80 16.56 9.52
C GLN A 7 -18.34 16.10 9.48
N LEU A 8 -17.41 17.05 9.37
CA LEU A 8 -15.97 16.79 9.41
C LEU A 8 -15.50 16.84 10.86
N GLY A 9 -14.61 15.94 11.23
CA GLY A 9 -14.03 15.89 12.56
C GLY A 9 -13.62 14.48 12.96
N LEU A 10 -12.61 14.37 13.82
CA LEU A 10 -12.13 13.06 14.28
C LEU A 10 -13.18 12.38 15.18
N LYS A 11 -13.86 13.14 16.04
CA LYS A 11 -14.89 12.61 16.94
C LYS A 11 -16.10 12.08 16.18
N GLU A 12 -16.51 12.79 15.14
CA GLU A 12 -17.67 12.45 14.32
C GLU A 12 -17.42 11.25 13.42
N ASN A 13 -16.15 11.03 13.02
CA ASN A 13 -15.75 10.02 12.04
C ASN A 13 -14.72 9.00 12.60
N TRP A 14 -14.62 8.85 13.93
CA TRP A 14 -13.57 8.05 14.55
C TRP A 14 -13.56 6.58 14.09
N GLN A 15 -14.71 5.96 13.86
CA GLN A 15 -14.81 4.57 13.40
C GLN A 15 -14.17 4.40 12.01
N GLN A 16 -14.49 5.30 11.10
CA GLN A 16 -13.92 5.28 9.75
C GLN A 16 -12.42 5.60 9.78
N PHE A 17 -12.02 6.52 10.66
CA PHE A 17 -10.62 6.85 10.84
C PHE A 17 -9.81 5.68 11.36
N VAL A 18 -10.30 4.97 12.39
CA VAL A 18 -9.67 3.75 12.92
C VAL A 18 -9.61 2.65 11.87
N LEU A 19 -10.67 2.45 11.08
CA LEU A 19 -10.65 1.49 9.98
C LEU A 19 -9.53 1.80 8.97
N LEU A 20 -9.35 3.07 8.60
CA LEU A 20 -8.28 3.48 7.69
C LEU A 20 -6.88 3.31 8.32
N LEU A 21 -6.75 3.50 9.63
CA LEU A 21 -5.50 3.19 10.36
C LEU A 21 -5.18 1.69 10.34
N LEU A 22 -6.18 0.84 10.58
CA LEU A 22 -6.00 -0.61 10.50
C LEU A 22 -5.59 -1.05 9.09
N ILE A 23 -6.24 -0.53 8.06
CA ILE A 23 -5.85 -0.78 6.67
C ILE A 23 -4.38 -0.39 6.44
N ASN A 24 -3.96 0.80 6.91
CA ASN A 24 -2.57 1.23 6.79
C ASN A 24 -1.60 0.32 7.56
N ALA A 25 -1.99 -0.16 8.75
CA ALA A 25 -1.16 -1.08 9.53
C ALA A 25 -0.94 -2.41 8.78
N PHE A 26 -2.00 -2.97 8.17
CA PHE A 26 -1.87 -4.18 7.34
C PHE A 26 -1.00 -3.94 6.10
N VAL A 27 -1.22 -2.83 5.40
CA VAL A 27 -0.43 -2.44 4.23
C VAL A 27 1.04 -2.26 4.59
N GLY A 28 1.34 -1.61 5.73
CA GLY A 28 2.70 -1.46 6.23
C GLY A 28 3.30 -2.78 6.71
N GLY A 29 2.49 -3.62 7.37
CA GLY A 29 2.88 -4.95 7.84
C GLY A 29 3.34 -5.87 6.71
N MET A 30 2.64 -5.87 5.57
CA MET A 30 3.04 -6.65 4.38
C MET A 30 4.46 -6.29 3.92
N VAL A 31 4.77 -5.00 3.82
CA VAL A 31 6.12 -4.54 3.43
C VAL A 31 7.17 -4.92 4.48
N GLY A 32 6.83 -4.79 5.76
CA GLY A 32 7.72 -5.15 6.85
C GLY A 32 8.07 -6.64 6.84
N LEU A 33 7.08 -7.50 6.68
CA LEU A 33 7.25 -8.95 6.58
C LEU A 33 8.15 -9.34 5.39
N GLU A 34 7.88 -8.80 4.20
CA GLU A 34 8.70 -9.09 3.03
C GLU A 34 10.16 -8.66 3.22
N ARG A 35 10.40 -7.46 3.74
CA ARG A 35 11.76 -6.96 3.98
C ARG A 35 12.54 -7.78 5.00
N THR A 36 11.85 -8.39 5.93
CA THR A 36 12.48 -9.27 6.93
C THR A 36 12.75 -10.67 6.38
N ILE A 37 11.82 -11.21 5.59
CA ILE A 37 11.87 -12.63 5.18
C ILE A 37 12.61 -12.81 3.86
N LEU A 38 12.41 -11.93 2.87
CA LEU A 38 12.93 -12.14 1.52
C LEU A 38 14.47 -12.22 1.41
N PRO A 39 15.28 -11.47 2.18
CA PRO A 39 16.73 -11.66 2.17
C PRO A 39 17.14 -13.09 2.56
N THR A 40 16.57 -13.59 3.65
CA THR A 40 16.84 -14.96 4.11
C THR A 40 16.34 -16.01 3.11
N LEU A 41 15.18 -15.78 2.53
CA LEU A 41 14.61 -16.65 1.48
C LEU A 41 15.52 -16.70 0.25
N ALA A 42 16.09 -15.56 -0.16
CA ALA A 42 17.05 -15.49 -1.26
C ALA A 42 18.27 -16.40 -1.02
N GLU A 43 18.81 -16.37 0.16
CA GLU A 43 19.99 -17.17 0.53
C GLU A 43 19.66 -18.66 0.66
N VAL A 44 18.57 -19.01 1.36
CA VAL A 44 18.24 -20.41 1.71
C VAL A 44 17.61 -21.16 0.54
N GLU A 45 16.61 -20.57 -0.11
CA GLU A 45 15.84 -21.27 -1.15
C GLU A 45 16.43 -21.05 -2.55
N PHE A 46 16.91 -19.85 -2.84
CA PHE A 46 17.41 -19.51 -4.17
C PHE A 46 18.92 -19.52 -4.29
N GLN A 47 19.66 -19.74 -3.19
CA GLN A 47 21.12 -19.74 -3.15
C GLN A 47 21.75 -18.47 -3.73
N ILE A 48 21.10 -17.34 -3.52
CA ILE A 48 21.51 -16.03 -3.96
C ILE A 48 22.19 -15.32 -2.80
N TYR A 49 23.51 -15.11 -2.89
CA TYR A 49 24.32 -14.48 -1.83
C TYR A 49 24.77 -13.06 -2.21
N ALA A 50 24.56 -12.65 -3.46
CA ALA A 50 24.96 -11.32 -3.91
C ALA A 50 23.99 -10.24 -3.38
N PRO A 51 24.41 -9.32 -2.50
CA PRO A 51 23.52 -8.32 -1.90
C PRO A 51 22.85 -7.43 -2.96
N SER A 52 23.53 -7.13 -4.08
CA SER A 52 22.97 -6.36 -5.18
C SER A 52 21.76 -7.03 -5.83
N VAL A 53 21.78 -8.37 -5.95
CA VAL A 53 20.65 -9.14 -6.50
C VAL A 53 19.53 -9.21 -5.47
N ILE A 54 19.86 -9.47 -4.20
CA ILE A 54 18.87 -9.53 -3.12
C ILE A 54 18.11 -8.21 -3.03
N LEU A 55 18.82 -7.08 -3.07
CA LEU A 55 18.20 -5.76 -2.93
C LEU A 55 17.34 -5.31 -4.14
N THR A 56 17.37 -6.04 -5.27
CA THR A 56 16.60 -5.67 -6.46
C THR A 56 15.08 -5.57 -6.17
N PHE A 57 14.55 -6.42 -5.29
CA PHE A 57 13.12 -6.38 -4.95
C PHE A 57 12.73 -5.04 -4.28
N ILE A 58 13.61 -4.48 -3.43
CA ILE A 58 13.38 -3.18 -2.77
C ILE A 58 13.39 -2.04 -3.80
N ILE A 59 14.35 -2.08 -4.73
CA ILE A 59 14.49 -1.06 -5.78
C ILE A 59 13.27 -1.07 -6.69
N VAL A 60 12.89 -2.26 -7.17
CA VAL A 60 11.71 -2.42 -8.04
C VAL A 60 10.43 -1.98 -7.33
N PHE A 61 10.22 -2.45 -6.10
CA PHE A 61 9.10 -2.02 -5.26
C PHE A 61 9.04 -0.49 -5.13
N GLY A 62 10.17 0.13 -4.75
CA GLY A 62 10.24 1.59 -4.54
C GLY A 62 9.94 2.39 -5.80
N PHE A 63 10.51 1.98 -6.93
CA PHE A 63 10.27 2.61 -8.23
C PHE A 63 8.80 2.50 -8.65
N VAL A 64 8.25 1.29 -8.63
CA VAL A 64 6.85 1.05 -9.02
C VAL A 64 5.89 1.80 -8.09
N LYS A 65 6.16 1.80 -6.78
CA LYS A 65 5.37 2.56 -5.80
C LYS A 65 5.40 4.07 -6.10
N ALA A 66 6.57 4.63 -6.43
CA ALA A 66 6.70 6.05 -6.74
C ALA A 66 5.88 6.43 -7.98
N VAL A 67 5.98 5.65 -9.06
CA VAL A 67 5.19 5.83 -10.29
C VAL A 67 3.70 5.72 -9.99
N THR A 68 3.30 4.68 -9.27
CA THR A 68 1.88 4.47 -8.93
C THR A 68 1.33 5.58 -8.03
N ASN A 69 2.11 6.07 -7.07
CA ASN A 69 1.72 7.21 -6.22
C ASN A 69 1.43 8.46 -7.05
N TYR A 70 2.28 8.74 -8.04
CA TYR A 70 2.06 9.87 -8.95
C TYR A 70 0.72 9.76 -9.67
N PHE A 71 0.44 8.60 -10.27
CA PHE A 71 -0.84 8.36 -10.95
C PHE A 71 -2.03 8.35 -9.99
N THR A 72 -1.89 7.77 -8.81
CA THR A 72 -2.94 7.76 -7.79
C THR A 72 -3.32 9.18 -7.37
N GLY A 73 -2.33 10.05 -7.14
CA GLY A 73 -2.56 11.46 -6.82
C GLY A 73 -3.34 12.17 -7.92
N ARG A 74 -2.95 11.96 -9.18
CA ARG A 74 -3.58 12.59 -10.35
C ARG A 74 -5.01 12.10 -10.61
N PHE A 75 -5.25 10.80 -10.49
CA PHE A 75 -6.52 10.17 -10.86
C PHE A 75 -7.49 9.97 -9.70
N SER A 76 -7.08 10.22 -8.46
CA SER A 76 -7.90 10.03 -7.27
C SER A 76 -9.22 10.82 -7.29
N ASN A 77 -9.23 11.99 -7.89
CA ASN A 77 -10.43 12.83 -8.03
C ASN A 77 -11.36 12.36 -9.14
N ILE A 78 -10.85 11.63 -10.15
CA ILE A 78 -11.61 11.15 -11.32
C ILE A 78 -12.20 9.77 -11.01
N ILE A 79 -11.38 8.83 -10.56
CA ILE A 79 -11.77 7.44 -10.31
C ILE A 79 -12.48 7.29 -8.97
N GLY A 80 -12.10 8.12 -8.00
CA GLY A 80 -12.56 8.06 -6.62
C GLY A 80 -11.66 7.18 -5.74
N ARG A 81 -11.37 7.66 -4.54
CA ARG A 81 -10.41 7.08 -3.59
C ARG A 81 -10.78 5.66 -3.14
N LYS A 82 -12.07 5.42 -2.88
CA LYS A 82 -12.58 4.10 -2.51
C LYS A 82 -12.31 3.04 -3.59
N LYS A 83 -12.53 3.39 -4.85
CA LYS A 83 -12.30 2.48 -5.98
C LYS A 83 -10.80 2.16 -6.12
N LEU A 84 -9.93 3.17 -6.01
CA LEU A 84 -8.47 2.97 -6.06
C LEU A 84 -7.99 2.08 -4.93
N LEU A 85 -8.51 2.25 -3.71
CA LEU A 85 -8.23 1.41 -2.56
C LEU A 85 -8.62 -0.05 -2.83
N VAL A 86 -9.83 -0.29 -3.33
CA VAL A 86 -10.34 -1.65 -3.64
C VAL A 86 -9.51 -2.28 -4.76
N ILE A 87 -9.20 -1.56 -5.83
CA ILE A 87 -8.35 -2.05 -6.92
C ILE A 87 -6.97 -2.45 -6.38
N GLY A 88 -6.38 -1.62 -5.52
CA GLY A 88 -5.11 -1.93 -4.87
C GLY A 88 -5.16 -3.26 -4.11
N TRP A 89 -6.20 -3.53 -3.35
CA TRP A 89 -6.37 -4.80 -2.63
C TRP A 89 -6.61 -6.00 -3.55
N ILE A 90 -7.35 -5.83 -4.64
CA ILE A 90 -7.52 -6.90 -5.65
C ILE A 90 -6.16 -7.27 -6.25
N ILE A 91 -5.31 -6.29 -6.56
CA ILE A 91 -3.95 -6.53 -7.08
C ILE A 91 -3.06 -7.23 -6.03
N ALA A 92 -3.33 -7.04 -4.74
CA ALA A 92 -2.57 -7.70 -3.68
C ALA A 92 -2.90 -9.19 -3.51
N ILE A 93 -4.09 -9.66 -3.92
CA ILE A 93 -4.53 -11.04 -3.72
C ILE A 93 -3.52 -12.08 -4.23
N PRO A 94 -2.95 -11.96 -5.45
CA PRO A 94 -2.02 -12.97 -5.96
C PRO A 94 -0.64 -12.94 -5.29
N ILE A 95 -0.27 -11.87 -4.58
CA ILE A 95 1.09 -11.70 -4.02
C ILE A 95 1.50 -12.88 -3.12
N PRO A 96 0.74 -13.26 -2.08
CA PRO A 96 1.15 -14.36 -1.20
C PRO A 96 1.26 -15.69 -1.94
N PHE A 97 0.42 -15.92 -2.94
CA PHE A 97 0.51 -17.15 -3.75
C PHE A 97 1.77 -17.17 -4.61
N ILE A 98 2.15 -16.03 -5.19
CA ILE A 98 3.40 -15.91 -5.96
C ILE A 98 4.60 -16.13 -5.05
N LEU A 99 4.59 -15.59 -3.82
CA LEU A 99 5.68 -15.76 -2.86
C LEU A 99 5.81 -17.21 -2.37
N ILE A 100 4.69 -17.93 -2.23
CA ILE A 100 4.68 -19.34 -1.78
C ILE A 100 5.10 -20.28 -2.90
N TYR A 101 4.62 -20.07 -4.12
CA TYR A 101 4.77 -21.01 -5.23
C TYR A 101 5.82 -20.57 -6.27
N GLY A 102 6.42 -19.41 -6.11
CA GLY A 102 7.41 -18.85 -7.04
C GLY A 102 8.69 -19.69 -7.09
N ALA A 103 8.90 -20.40 -8.20
CA ALA A 103 10.04 -21.29 -8.38
C ALA A 103 11.39 -20.57 -8.64
N HIS A 104 11.39 -19.28 -8.91
CA HIS A 104 12.58 -18.49 -9.26
C HIS A 104 12.51 -17.09 -8.66
N TRP A 105 13.67 -16.50 -8.39
CA TRP A 105 13.78 -15.12 -7.85
C TRP A 105 13.00 -14.07 -8.66
N ASN A 106 12.87 -14.25 -9.96
CA ASN A 106 12.09 -13.34 -10.81
C ASN A 106 10.60 -13.27 -10.40
N TRP A 107 10.03 -14.33 -9.85
CA TRP A 107 8.67 -14.32 -9.31
C TRP A 107 8.57 -13.44 -8.07
N ILE A 108 9.62 -13.45 -7.23
CA ILE A 108 9.70 -12.57 -6.07
C ILE A 108 9.78 -11.10 -6.52
N ILE A 109 10.57 -10.81 -7.54
CA ILE A 109 10.62 -9.46 -8.15
C ILE A 109 9.26 -9.06 -8.70
N PHE A 110 8.55 -9.96 -9.41
CA PHE A 110 7.22 -9.69 -9.93
C PHE A 110 6.19 -9.46 -8.82
N ALA A 111 6.22 -10.23 -7.73
CA ALA A 111 5.39 -10.00 -6.54
C ALA A 111 5.62 -8.59 -5.98
N ASN A 112 6.87 -8.11 -5.96
CA ASN A 112 7.22 -6.77 -5.51
C ASN A 112 6.78 -5.65 -6.48
N VAL A 113 6.66 -5.92 -7.77
CA VAL A 113 5.96 -5.01 -8.71
C VAL A 113 4.50 -4.87 -8.31
N LEU A 114 3.80 -5.98 -8.08
CA LEU A 114 2.39 -5.95 -7.66
C LEU A 114 2.22 -5.26 -6.29
N LEU A 115 3.13 -5.53 -5.35
CA LEU A 115 3.13 -4.88 -4.04
C LEU A 115 3.37 -3.37 -4.16
N GLY A 116 4.27 -2.94 -5.04
CA GLY A 116 4.51 -1.53 -5.33
C GLY A 116 3.24 -0.83 -5.85
N ILE A 117 2.51 -1.48 -6.77
CA ILE A 117 1.22 -0.97 -7.28
C ILE A 117 0.19 -0.94 -6.15
N ASN A 118 0.03 -2.02 -5.40
CA ASN A 118 -0.88 -2.07 -4.25
C ASN A 118 -0.59 -0.92 -3.27
N GLN A 119 0.65 -0.76 -2.86
CA GLN A 119 1.07 0.28 -1.92
C GLN A 119 0.82 1.70 -2.46
N GLY A 120 1.11 1.94 -3.74
CA GLY A 120 0.86 3.23 -4.38
C GLY A 120 -0.63 3.59 -4.42
N LEU A 121 -1.50 2.61 -4.65
CA LEU A 121 -2.96 2.80 -4.67
C LEU A 121 -3.55 2.91 -3.26
N THR A 122 -3.20 1.99 -2.37
CA THR A 122 -3.85 1.85 -1.05
C THR A 122 -3.35 2.88 -0.05
N TRP A 123 -2.03 3.03 0.11
CA TRP A 123 -1.44 3.97 1.06
C TRP A 123 -1.84 5.41 0.76
N SER A 124 -1.65 5.86 -0.47
CA SER A 124 -2.01 7.23 -0.87
C SER A 124 -3.49 7.50 -0.70
N SER A 125 -4.35 6.55 -1.10
CA SER A 125 -5.81 6.70 -0.96
C SER A 125 -6.24 6.80 0.51
N THR A 126 -5.70 5.95 1.40
CA THR A 126 -6.05 5.97 2.83
C THR A 126 -5.56 7.22 3.53
N VAL A 127 -4.35 7.71 3.21
CA VAL A 127 -3.83 8.97 3.78
C VAL A 127 -4.74 10.14 3.40
N VAL A 128 -5.09 10.26 2.12
CA VAL A 128 -5.96 11.34 1.66
C VAL A 128 -7.36 11.22 2.26
N MET A 129 -7.91 10.02 2.37
CA MET A 129 -9.23 9.79 3.00
C MET A 129 -9.22 10.19 4.48
N LYS A 130 -8.15 9.88 5.24
CA LYS A 130 -8.02 10.32 6.64
C LYS A 130 -8.02 11.83 6.76
N ILE A 131 -7.26 12.53 5.91
CA ILE A 131 -7.19 13.99 5.88
C ILE A 131 -8.57 14.60 5.60
N ASP A 132 -9.32 14.01 4.67
CA ASP A 132 -10.65 14.50 4.32
C ASP A 132 -11.67 14.30 5.45
N LEU A 133 -11.60 13.18 6.18
CA LEU A 133 -12.50 12.88 7.29
C LEU A 133 -12.37 13.89 8.44
N VAL A 134 -11.15 14.31 8.76
CA VAL A 134 -10.90 15.20 9.91
C VAL A 134 -11.04 16.69 9.59
N GLY A 135 -11.01 17.05 8.30
CA GLY A 135 -11.11 18.45 7.86
C GLY A 135 -9.83 19.27 8.08
N LYS A 136 -9.90 20.57 7.77
CA LYS A 136 -8.71 21.45 7.69
C LYS A 136 -7.95 21.62 9.00
N HIS A 137 -8.66 21.64 10.12
CA HIS A 137 -8.08 21.97 11.43
C HIS A 137 -7.31 20.80 12.09
N GLN A 138 -7.58 19.57 11.71
CA GLN A 138 -6.99 18.38 12.32
C GLN A 138 -6.12 17.56 11.36
N ARG A 139 -5.68 18.14 10.24
CA ARG A 139 -4.87 17.46 9.22
C ARG A 139 -3.54 16.94 9.75
N GLY A 140 -2.86 17.69 10.61
CA GLY A 140 -1.62 17.26 11.24
C GLY A 140 -1.80 15.97 12.04
N LEU A 141 -2.88 15.89 12.83
CA LEU A 141 -3.23 14.69 13.61
C LEU A 141 -3.55 13.48 12.71
N ALA A 142 -4.14 13.71 11.53
CA ALA A 142 -4.47 12.64 10.60
C ALA A 142 -3.26 12.07 9.87
N MET A 143 -2.17 12.83 9.79
CA MET A 143 -0.96 12.42 9.06
C MET A 143 0.06 11.71 9.94
N GLY A 144 -0.06 11.81 11.24
CA GLY A 144 0.87 11.14 12.09
C GLY A 144 1.07 11.51 13.42
#